data_27d00e78b847b8fea6e6aa2981813eac
#
_entry.id   27d00e78b847b8fea6e6aa2981813eac
#
_cell.length_a   1.000
_cell.length_b   1.000
_cell.length_c   1.000
_cell.angle_alpha   90.00
_cell.angle_beta   90.00
_cell.angle_gamma   90.00
#
_symmetry.space_group_name_H-M   'P 1'
#
loop_
_entity.id
_entity.type
_entity.pdbx_description
1 polymer ?
#
loop_
_entity_poly.entity_id
_entity_poly.type
_entity_poly.pdbx_seq_one_letter_code
_entity_poly.pdbx_strand_id
1 'polypeptide(L)'
;MTVVELDERLRALRGAAAETAGELRAHAMALDADPHGTGPHLKTAAFDLIRRCTTPERFGGEPLRVGPFGYSTGSSLDTLVWMVELAHGDAGMVLAAPGPSLTGILVDQLGDDGQQEWFHRAVADGATWAFFAVTEPGRGSDAAGMETALRREDPGLYRLHGTKKYIGNGARGAVGVVFARTGSGPLSIRAALVEAADPGFDGRALPMVGLRGAALAEIRLDGVAVPEERLLARHLPPTRRGLWGAVRVFNTVRPQVAALAVGTGLACVDLVRAERPGAPGLDEVAARLESCRDLVYRAGAALDRDRDDGRLPSQAKIAAVAAAREAARWAVRSLGPAAQADHPLLEKWTRDVNAFEFMEGTSDIQRLHVARALVRGGGRTGGQP
;
A
#
# COMPACT_ATOMS: atom_id res chain seq x y z
N MET A 1 13.97 -17.86 17.40
CA MET A 1 13.62 -16.69 16.52
C MET A 1 13.49 -15.48 17.45
N THR A 2 14.31 -14.44 17.27
CA THR A 2 14.29 -13.26 18.15
C THR A 2 13.11 -12.37 17.79
N VAL A 3 12.25 -12.04 18.75
CA VAL A 3 11.16 -11.05 18.62
C VAL A 3 11.79 -9.68 18.38
N VAL A 4 11.16 -8.83 17.53
CA VAL A 4 11.59 -7.43 17.39
C VAL A 4 11.12 -6.66 18.62
N GLU A 5 12.04 -6.42 19.54
CA GLU A 5 11.76 -5.51 20.66
C GLU A 5 11.69 -4.08 20.14
N LEU A 6 10.55 -3.43 20.35
CA LEU A 6 10.42 -1.99 20.06
C LEU A 6 11.21 -1.21 21.11
N ASP A 7 12.13 -0.38 20.65
CA ASP A 7 12.82 0.60 21.49
C ASP A 7 11.84 1.71 21.98
N GLU A 8 12.32 2.62 22.79
CA GLU A 8 11.52 3.73 23.32
C GLU A 8 10.91 4.60 22.20
N ARG A 9 11.69 4.85 21.15
CA ARG A 9 11.27 5.63 19.99
C ARG A 9 10.11 4.96 19.25
N LEU A 10 10.22 3.69 18.95
CA LEU A 10 9.17 2.93 18.24
C LEU A 10 7.92 2.74 19.12
N ARG A 11 8.09 2.60 20.45
CA ARG A 11 6.96 2.54 21.38
C ARG A 11 6.21 3.88 21.44
N ALA A 12 6.92 5.01 21.42
CA ALA A 12 6.30 6.33 21.35
C ALA A 12 5.49 6.53 20.06
N LEU A 13 6.05 6.14 18.89
CA LEU A 13 5.35 6.16 17.60
C LEU A 13 4.09 5.31 17.62
N ARG A 14 4.21 4.09 18.13
CA ARG A 14 3.09 3.16 18.28
C ARG A 14 1.98 3.75 19.14
N GLY A 15 2.32 4.35 20.29
CA GLY A 15 1.37 5.03 21.18
C GLY A 15 0.63 6.16 20.48
N ALA A 16 1.35 7.05 19.81
CA ALA A 16 0.74 8.16 19.08
C ALA A 16 -0.20 7.70 17.96
N ALA A 17 0.15 6.64 17.24
CA ALA A 17 -0.73 6.06 16.23
C ALA A 17 -1.98 5.42 16.85
N ALA A 18 -1.83 4.70 17.96
CA ALA A 18 -2.95 4.06 18.66
C ALA A 18 -3.95 5.09 19.21
N GLU A 19 -3.46 6.23 19.73
CA GLU A 19 -4.32 7.33 20.21
C GLU A 19 -5.21 7.91 19.11
N THR A 20 -4.71 7.98 17.86
CA THR A 20 -5.47 8.53 16.73
C THR A 20 -6.33 7.47 16.01
N ALA A 21 -6.11 6.18 16.26
CA ALA A 21 -6.84 5.08 15.60
C ALA A 21 -8.36 5.13 15.86
N GLY A 22 -8.78 5.63 17.04
CA GLY A 22 -10.19 5.81 17.40
C GLY A 22 -10.93 6.74 16.45
N GLU A 23 -10.28 7.79 15.94
CA GLU A 23 -10.89 8.70 14.96
C GLU A 23 -11.17 7.98 13.64
N LEU A 24 -10.24 7.16 13.16
CA LEU A 24 -10.45 6.39 11.93
C LEU A 24 -11.65 5.45 12.07
N ARG A 25 -11.80 4.80 13.23
CA ARG A 25 -12.94 3.93 13.52
C ARG A 25 -14.27 4.69 13.51
N ALA A 26 -14.31 5.88 14.09
CA ALA A 26 -15.50 6.73 14.10
C ALA A 26 -15.95 7.17 12.70
N HIS A 27 -15.02 7.34 11.78
CA HIS A 27 -15.28 7.77 10.40
C HIS A 27 -15.45 6.60 9.40
N ALA A 28 -15.12 5.38 9.80
CA ALA A 28 -15.02 4.21 8.90
C ALA A 28 -16.32 3.89 8.15
N MET A 29 -17.45 3.92 8.83
CA MET A 29 -18.76 3.61 8.22
C MET A 29 -19.23 4.70 7.27
N ALA A 30 -18.96 5.97 7.57
CA ALA A 30 -19.31 7.08 6.69
C ALA A 30 -18.50 6.99 5.37
N LEU A 31 -17.20 6.70 5.46
CA LEU A 31 -16.35 6.48 4.29
C LEU A 31 -16.75 5.22 3.50
N ASP A 32 -17.15 4.13 4.17
CA ASP A 32 -17.61 2.91 3.50
C ASP A 32 -18.90 3.16 2.71
N ALA A 33 -19.79 4.00 3.23
CA ALA A 33 -21.04 4.39 2.57
C ALA A 33 -20.79 5.34 1.37
N ASP A 34 -19.89 6.30 1.53
CA ASP A 34 -19.49 7.25 0.47
C ASP A 34 -17.96 7.33 0.34
N PRO A 35 -17.33 6.45 -0.45
CA PRO A 35 -15.88 6.43 -0.62
C PRO A 35 -15.27 7.69 -1.26
N HIS A 36 -16.09 8.53 -1.88
CA HIS A 36 -15.66 9.78 -2.53
C HIS A 36 -15.90 11.00 -1.67
N GLY A 37 -16.74 10.92 -0.64
CA GLY A 37 -17.05 11.99 0.30
C GLY A 37 -15.94 12.20 1.34
N THR A 38 -14.70 12.42 0.91
CA THR A 38 -13.52 12.45 1.80
C THR A 38 -13.35 13.71 2.62
N GLY A 39 -14.00 14.82 2.25
CA GLY A 39 -13.86 16.14 2.90
C GLY A 39 -13.92 16.12 4.44
N PRO A 40 -14.91 15.46 5.07
CA PRO A 40 -15.01 15.39 6.53
C PRO A 40 -13.85 14.67 7.23
N HIS A 41 -13.10 13.81 6.49
CA HIS A 41 -12.04 12.97 7.03
C HIS A 41 -10.67 13.66 7.00
N LEU A 42 -10.49 14.68 6.15
CA LEU A 42 -9.20 15.35 5.92
C LEU A 42 -8.60 16.01 7.16
N LYS A 43 -9.43 16.31 8.16
CA LYS A 43 -9.02 17.02 9.39
C LYS A 43 -8.73 16.09 10.57
N THR A 44 -8.74 14.77 10.37
CA THR A 44 -8.43 13.82 11.46
C THR A 44 -6.95 13.87 11.82
N ALA A 45 -6.63 13.72 13.11
CA ALA A 45 -5.24 13.64 13.57
C ALA A 45 -4.50 12.45 12.95
N ALA A 46 -5.22 11.35 12.67
CA ALA A 46 -4.65 10.20 11.98
C ALA A 46 -4.19 10.52 10.56
N PHE A 47 -4.94 11.31 9.78
CA PHE A 47 -4.50 11.74 8.45
C PHE A 47 -3.32 12.72 8.51
N ASP A 48 -3.30 13.61 9.52
CA ASP A 48 -2.12 14.47 9.77
C ASP A 48 -0.88 13.64 10.10
N LEU A 49 -1.01 12.61 10.93
CA LEU A 49 0.07 11.66 11.23
C LEU A 49 0.58 11.00 9.95
N ILE A 50 -0.32 10.45 9.11
CA ILE A 50 0.04 9.83 7.83
C ILE A 50 0.80 10.84 6.95
N ARG A 51 0.28 12.05 6.80
CA ARG A 51 0.89 13.12 6.00
C ARG A 51 2.31 13.43 6.48
N ARG A 52 2.52 13.60 7.77
CA ARG A 52 3.84 13.87 8.38
C ARG A 52 4.82 12.72 8.20
N CYS A 53 4.33 11.47 8.22
CA CYS A 53 5.15 10.28 8.02
C CYS A 53 5.41 9.94 6.54
N THR A 54 4.72 10.58 5.59
CA THR A 54 4.83 10.23 4.16
C THR A 54 5.30 11.37 3.26
N THR A 55 5.30 12.62 3.74
CA THR A 55 5.80 13.78 2.97
C THR A 55 7.24 14.11 3.36
N PRO A 56 8.22 14.05 2.43
CA PRO A 56 9.61 14.35 2.75
C PRO A 56 9.82 15.82 3.14
N GLU A 57 10.68 16.06 4.14
CA GLU A 57 11.01 17.42 4.64
C GLU A 57 11.53 18.36 3.54
N ARG A 58 12.36 17.84 2.63
CA ARG A 58 12.91 18.62 1.49
C ARG A 58 11.84 19.16 0.54
N PHE A 59 10.61 18.64 0.62
CA PHE A 59 9.46 19.08 -0.17
C PHE A 59 8.38 19.74 0.68
N GLY A 60 8.74 20.27 1.85
CA GLY A 60 7.85 21.01 2.74
C GLY A 60 7.08 20.14 3.73
N GLY A 61 7.44 18.86 3.86
CA GLY A 61 6.90 17.99 4.91
C GLY A 61 7.38 18.44 6.29
N GLU A 62 6.46 18.44 7.26
CA GLU A 62 6.80 18.60 8.66
C GLU A 62 6.93 17.22 9.31
N PRO A 63 8.11 16.86 9.86
CA PRO A 63 8.28 15.55 10.49
C PRO A 63 7.36 15.40 11.70
N LEU A 64 6.82 14.19 11.89
CA LEU A 64 6.08 13.85 13.10
C LEU A 64 7.03 13.91 14.30
N ARG A 65 6.61 14.58 15.38
CA ARG A 65 7.31 14.60 16.66
C ARG A 65 6.45 14.01 17.76
N VAL A 66 7.01 13.05 18.51
CA VAL A 66 6.37 12.45 19.68
C VAL A 66 7.37 12.48 20.84
N GLY A 67 7.13 13.33 21.80
CA GLY A 67 8.10 13.60 22.88
C GLY A 67 9.45 14.09 22.31
N PRO A 68 10.58 13.47 22.70
CA PRO A 68 11.90 13.85 22.19
C PRO A 68 12.20 13.29 20.78
N PHE A 69 11.35 12.43 20.23
CA PHE A 69 11.63 11.69 19.00
C PHE A 69 11.04 12.38 17.78
N GLY A 70 11.81 12.38 16.68
CA GLY A 70 11.35 12.79 15.35
C GLY A 70 11.22 11.57 14.42
N TYR A 71 10.22 11.61 13.53
CA TYR A 71 9.97 10.57 12.53
C TYR A 71 9.85 11.23 11.17
N SER A 72 10.61 10.72 10.22
CA SER A 72 10.61 11.20 8.84
C SER A 72 10.29 10.07 7.88
N THR A 73 10.17 10.39 6.60
CA THR A 73 10.00 9.41 5.54
C THR A 73 11.24 8.53 5.39
N GLY A 74 11.06 7.29 4.95
CA GLY A 74 12.16 6.42 4.51
C GLY A 74 12.40 5.18 5.36
N SER A 75 11.98 5.13 6.64
CA SER A 75 12.03 3.90 7.44
C SER A 75 10.80 3.03 7.17
N SER A 76 11.05 1.82 6.67
CA SER A 76 9.99 0.83 6.47
C SER A 76 9.45 0.33 7.82
N LEU A 77 10.31 0.16 8.82
CA LEU A 77 9.88 -0.28 10.15
C LEU A 77 8.97 0.75 10.82
N ASP A 78 9.32 2.05 10.79
CA ASP A 78 8.47 3.11 11.34
C ASP A 78 7.09 3.10 10.67
N THR A 79 7.08 3.00 9.33
CA THR A 79 5.83 2.91 8.56
C THR A 79 4.95 1.76 9.00
N LEU A 80 5.52 0.58 9.22
CA LEU A 80 4.76 -0.59 9.62
C LEU A 80 4.25 -0.52 11.05
N VAL A 81 5.00 0.14 11.96
CA VAL A 81 4.59 0.33 13.35
C VAL A 81 3.33 1.19 13.44
N TRP A 82 3.31 2.39 12.83
CA TRP A 82 2.12 3.23 12.89
C TRP A 82 0.95 2.65 12.07
N MET A 83 1.25 1.95 10.96
CA MET A 83 0.22 1.43 10.06
C MET A 83 -0.60 0.29 10.70
N VAL A 84 0.01 -0.59 11.50
CA VAL A 84 -0.73 -1.62 12.25
C VAL A 84 -1.75 -0.97 13.18
N GLU A 85 -1.35 0.05 13.94
CA GLU A 85 -2.23 0.71 14.92
C GLU A 85 -3.35 1.50 14.22
N LEU A 86 -3.03 2.26 13.16
CA LEU A 86 -4.06 2.96 12.40
C LEU A 86 -5.04 2.00 11.71
N ALA A 87 -4.55 0.88 11.18
CA ALA A 87 -5.41 -0.15 10.59
C ALA A 87 -6.28 -0.91 11.62
N HIS A 88 -5.86 -0.94 12.89
CA HIS A 88 -6.72 -1.38 14.00
C HIS A 88 -7.90 -0.42 14.20
N GLY A 89 -7.72 0.86 13.90
CA GLY A 89 -8.82 1.80 13.76
C GLY A 89 -9.69 1.44 12.55
N ASP A 90 -9.16 1.60 11.34
CA ASP A 90 -9.80 1.15 10.09
C ASP A 90 -8.82 1.18 8.89
N ALA A 91 -8.63 0.04 8.24
CA ALA A 91 -7.74 -0.08 7.08
C ALA A 91 -8.25 0.68 5.85
N GLY A 92 -9.57 0.76 5.65
CA GLY A 92 -10.17 1.53 4.55
C GLY A 92 -9.90 3.03 4.68
N MET A 93 -9.93 3.56 5.91
CA MET A 93 -9.55 4.94 6.22
C MET A 93 -8.06 5.19 5.94
N VAL A 94 -7.16 4.27 6.35
CA VAL A 94 -5.72 4.41 6.03
C VAL A 94 -5.48 4.51 4.53
N LEU A 95 -6.16 3.68 3.73
CA LEU A 95 -6.05 3.71 2.26
C LEU A 95 -6.72 4.94 1.62
N ALA A 96 -7.63 5.58 2.33
CA ALA A 96 -8.29 6.82 1.88
C ALA A 96 -7.46 8.07 2.14
N ALA A 97 -6.41 8.02 2.93
CA ALA A 97 -5.58 9.18 3.22
C ALA A 97 -4.97 9.75 1.92
N PRO A 98 -5.03 11.10 1.73
CA PRO A 98 -4.37 11.74 0.60
C PRO A 98 -2.84 11.70 0.74
N GLY A 99 -2.14 11.95 -0.36
CA GLY A 99 -0.69 12.05 -0.36
C GLY A 99 0.00 11.20 -1.42
N PRO A 100 1.33 11.01 -1.29
CA PRO A 100 2.18 10.45 -2.32
C PRO A 100 1.95 8.96 -2.61
N SER A 101 1.42 8.18 -1.66
CA SER A 101 1.10 6.75 -1.84
C SER A 101 2.28 5.95 -2.44
N LEU A 102 2.01 4.87 -3.18
CA LEU A 102 3.00 4.06 -3.88
C LEU A 102 3.80 4.84 -4.92
N THR A 103 3.18 5.85 -5.51
CA THR A 103 3.81 6.70 -6.52
C THR A 103 4.97 7.49 -5.94
N GLY A 104 4.85 8.02 -4.72
CA GLY A 104 5.95 8.69 -4.04
C GLY A 104 7.17 7.78 -3.85
N ILE A 105 6.95 6.54 -3.41
CA ILE A 105 8.02 5.54 -3.27
C ILE A 105 8.75 5.31 -4.61
N LEU A 106 8.01 5.24 -5.72
CA LEU A 106 8.60 5.06 -7.04
C LEU A 106 9.35 6.31 -7.52
N VAL A 107 8.76 7.48 -7.33
CA VAL A 107 9.34 8.76 -7.72
C VAL A 107 10.64 9.02 -6.95
N ASP A 108 10.69 8.70 -5.67
CA ASP A 108 11.91 8.82 -4.86
C ASP A 108 13.03 7.87 -5.32
N GLN A 109 12.68 6.73 -5.94
CA GLN A 109 13.64 5.75 -6.43
C GLN A 109 14.08 5.98 -7.87
N LEU A 110 13.21 6.47 -8.72
CA LEU A 110 13.40 6.54 -10.17
C LEU A 110 13.39 7.95 -10.74
N GLY A 111 12.86 8.91 -10.00
CA GLY A 111 12.77 10.30 -10.43
C GLY A 111 14.11 11.02 -10.33
N ASP A 112 14.40 11.92 -11.27
CA ASP A 112 15.39 12.96 -11.08
C ASP A 112 14.88 14.06 -10.13
N ASP A 113 15.72 14.98 -9.70
CA ASP A 113 15.37 16.00 -8.71
C ASP A 113 14.16 16.86 -9.15
N GLY A 114 14.06 17.21 -10.43
CA GLY A 114 12.94 17.98 -10.97
C GLY A 114 11.62 17.21 -10.94
N GLN A 115 11.66 15.90 -11.26
CA GLN A 115 10.49 15.01 -11.20
C GLN A 115 10.03 14.80 -9.77
N GLN A 116 10.96 14.64 -8.82
CA GLN A 116 10.64 14.50 -7.40
C GLN A 116 10.01 15.78 -6.86
N GLU A 117 10.60 16.94 -7.14
CA GLU A 117 10.07 18.23 -6.72
C GLU A 117 8.68 18.50 -7.29
N TRP A 118 8.49 18.28 -8.59
CA TRP A 118 7.21 18.43 -9.25
C TRP A 118 6.12 17.56 -8.62
N PHE A 119 6.41 16.26 -8.41
CA PHE A 119 5.44 15.31 -7.87
C PHE A 119 5.08 15.63 -6.41
N HIS A 120 6.09 15.82 -5.54
CA HIS A 120 5.84 16.05 -4.13
C HIS A 120 5.12 17.38 -3.88
N ARG A 121 5.41 18.43 -4.66
CA ARG A 121 4.65 19.68 -4.60
C ARG A 121 3.18 19.51 -4.99
N ALA A 122 2.89 18.67 -5.97
CA ALA A 122 1.52 18.40 -6.40
C ALA A 122 0.65 17.72 -5.33
N VAL A 123 1.26 17.01 -4.37
CA VAL A 123 0.55 16.30 -3.28
C VAL A 123 0.80 16.87 -1.88
N ALA A 124 1.49 18.01 -1.78
CA ALA A 124 1.89 18.60 -0.50
C ALA A 124 0.73 19.24 0.29
N ASP A 125 -0.39 19.54 -0.36
CA ASP A 125 -1.53 20.24 0.23
C ASP A 125 -2.32 19.42 1.29
N GLY A 126 -2.01 18.13 1.41
CA GLY A 126 -2.71 17.19 2.32
C GLY A 126 -4.15 16.89 1.90
N ALA A 127 -4.55 17.26 0.68
CA ALA A 127 -5.89 17.02 0.12
C ALA A 127 -5.86 16.42 -1.29
N THR A 128 -4.66 16.20 -1.85
CA THR A 128 -4.46 15.64 -3.18
C THR A 128 -4.02 14.17 -3.09
N TRP A 129 -4.66 13.31 -3.88
CA TRP A 129 -4.34 11.88 -3.99
C TRP A 129 -3.46 11.59 -5.19
N ALA A 130 -2.54 10.65 -5.02
CA ALA A 130 -1.79 10.06 -6.11
C ALA A 130 -2.32 8.67 -6.48
N PHE A 131 -2.13 8.26 -7.75
CA PHE A 131 -2.46 6.93 -8.25
C PHE A 131 -1.22 6.20 -8.80
N PHE A 132 -1.24 4.85 -8.74
CA PHE A 132 -0.16 3.99 -9.22
C PHE A 132 -0.71 2.92 -10.16
N ALA A 133 -0.56 3.11 -11.47
CA ALA A 133 -1.28 2.37 -12.49
C ALA A 133 -0.40 1.35 -13.22
N VAL A 134 -0.39 0.10 -12.72
CA VAL A 134 0.32 -1.05 -13.33
C VAL A 134 -0.66 -2.03 -13.96
N THR A 135 -1.65 -2.48 -13.19
CA THR A 135 -2.56 -3.59 -13.49
C THR A 135 -3.50 -3.27 -14.66
N GLU A 136 -3.74 -4.25 -15.52
CA GLU A 136 -4.66 -4.16 -16.66
C GLU A 136 -5.82 -5.16 -16.52
N PRO A 137 -6.96 -4.97 -17.23
CA PRO A 137 -8.14 -5.83 -17.09
C PRO A 137 -7.86 -7.32 -17.29
N GLY A 138 -6.99 -7.68 -18.22
CA GLY A 138 -6.63 -9.07 -18.53
C GLY A 138 -5.30 -9.53 -17.90
N ARG A 139 -4.58 -8.67 -17.17
CA ARG A 139 -3.19 -8.92 -16.75
C ARG A 139 -2.91 -8.40 -15.35
N GLY A 140 -3.31 -9.15 -14.34
CA GLY A 140 -3.02 -8.85 -12.93
C GLY A 140 -1.64 -9.32 -12.52
N SER A 141 -1.47 -10.64 -12.36
CA SER A 141 -0.21 -11.26 -11.90
C SER A 141 0.92 -11.22 -12.93
N ASP A 142 0.59 -11.13 -14.22
CA ASP A 142 1.55 -10.99 -15.33
C ASP A 142 1.71 -9.52 -15.74
N ALA A 143 2.26 -8.71 -14.86
CA ALA A 143 2.53 -7.29 -15.15
C ALA A 143 3.54 -7.10 -16.31
N ALA A 144 4.40 -8.09 -16.58
CA ALA A 144 5.34 -8.03 -17.69
C ALA A 144 4.66 -8.14 -19.06
N GLY A 145 3.50 -8.77 -19.10
CA GLY A 145 2.68 -8.92 -20.30
C GLY A 145 1.75 -7.73 -20.59
N MET A 146 1.88 -6.59 -19.91
CA MET A 146 1.00 -5.42 -20.12
C MET A 146 0.93 -4.98 -21.59
N GLU A 147 -0.21 -4.45 -21.97
CA GLU A 147 -0.52 -4.02 -23.34
C GLU A 147 -0.57 -2.49 -23.50
N THR A 148 -0.75 -1.74 -22.41
CA THR A 148 -0.71 -0.28 -22.44
C THR A 148 0.55 0.19 -23.15
N ALA A 149 0.39 0.99 -24.21
CA ALA A 149 1.45 1.41 -25.11
C ALA A 149 1.84 2.86 -24.91
N LEU A 150 3.14 3.11 -24.94
CA LEU A 150 3.74 4.45 -24.95
C LEU A 150 4.42 4.62 -26.32
N ARG A 151 3.74 5.27 -27.24
CA ARG A 151 4.19 5.43 -28.64
C ARG A 151 4.87 6.78 -28.81
N ARG A 152 6.05 6.78 -29.42
CA ARG A 152 6.73 8.02 -29.79
C ARG A 152 5.98 8.68 -30.94
N GLU A 153 5.57 9.93 -30.77
CA GLU A 153 4.89 10.73 -31.78
C GLU A 153 5.90 11.66 -32.47
N ASP A 154 6.63 12.43 -31.64
CA ASP A 154 7.65 13.38 -32.07
C ASP A 154 8.93 13.26 -31.24
N PRO A 155 10.03 13.91 -31.61
CA PRO A 155 11.19 14.03 -30.75
C PRO A 155 10.81 14.66 -29.40
N GLY A 156 10.99 13.91 -28.30
CA GLY A 156 10.66 14.38 -26.96
C GLY A 156 9.18 14.24 -26.54
N LEU A 157 8.31 13.69 -27.39
CA LEU A 157 6.89 13.51 -27.09
C LEU A 157 6.41 12.08 -27.35
N TYR A 158 5.65 11.54 -26.39
CA TYR A 158 5.00 10.24 -26.49
C TYR A 158 3.49 10.36 -26.34
N ARG A 159 2.75 9.38 -26.87
CA ARG A 159 1.31 9.18 -26.65
C ARG A 159 1.07 7.88 -25.90
N LEU A 160 0.27 7.99 -24.85
CA LEU A 160 -0.07 6.89 -23.98
C LEU A 160 -1.47 6.38 -24.32
N HIS A 161 -1.57 5.06 -24.61
CA HIS A 161 -2.84 4.40 -24.98
C HIS A 161 -2.99 3.10 -24.20
N GLY A 162 -4.18 2.84 -23.67
CA GLY A 162 -4.51 1.59 -23.01
C GLY A 162 -5.53 1.73 -21.90
N THR A 163 -5.66 0.67 -21.11
CA THR A 163 -6.59 0.64 -19.96
C THR A 163 -5.90 0.05 -18.76
N LYS A 164 -5.99 0.74 -17.64
CA LYS A 164 -5.55 0.25 -16.33
C LYS A 164 -6.76 0.00 -15.44
N LYS A 165 -6.70 -1.03 -14.57
CA LYS A 165 -7.83 -1.43 -13.74
C LYS A 165 -7.41 -1.79 -12.33
N TYR A 166 -8.33 -1.61 -11.40
CA TYR A 166 -8.10 -1.77 -9.96
C TYR A 166 -7.04 -0.81 -9.43
N ILE A 167 -7.07 0.43 -9.90
CA ILE A 167 -6.11 1.47 -9.53
C ILE A 167 -6.65 2.28 -8.36
N GLY A 168 -5.98 2.19 -7.21
CA GLY A 168 -6.31 3.00 -6.04
C GLY A 168 -6.27 4.48 -6.36
N ASN A 169 -7.30 5.20 -5.95
CA ASN A 169 -7.48 6.64 -6.21
C ASN A 169 -7.54 7.03 -7.70
N GLY A 170 -7.66 6.09 -8.64
CA GLY A 170 -7.56 6.38 -10.07
C GLY A 170 -8.65 7.28 -10.64
N ALA A 171 -9.78 7.45 -9.93
CA ALA A 171 -10.86 8.36 -10.32
C ALA A 171 -10.83 9.70 -9.57
N ARG A 172 -10.06 9.82 -8.47
CA ARG A 172 -9.97 11.05 -7.67
C ARG A 172 -8.56 11.61 -7.56
N GLY A 173 -7.54 10.81 -7.89
CA GLY A 173 -6.14 11.24 -7.84
C GLY A 173 -5.84 12.27 -8.92
N ALA A 174 -5.12 13.33 -8.54
CA ALA A 174 -4.75 14.39 -9.49
C ALA A 174 -3.51 14.04 -10.31
N VAL A 175 -2.59 13.27 -9.74
CA VAL A 175 -1.29 12.95 -10.33
C VAL A 175 -0.91 11.50 -10.02
N GLY A 176 -0.15 10.87 -10.91
CA GLY A 176 0.30 9.51 -10.65
C GLY A 176 1.28 8.97 -11.68
N VAL A 177 1.50 7.67 -11.59
CA VAL A 177 2.38 6.95 -12.51
C VAL A 177 1.59 5.91 -13.28
N VAL A 178 1.81 5.86 -14.59
CA VAL A 178 1.30 4.82 -15.49
C VAL A 178 2.47 4.03 -16.06
N PHE A 179 2.41 2.70 -15.91
CA PHE A 179 3.36 1.80 -16.57
C PHE A 179 2.85 1.43 -17.95
N ALA A 180 3.73 1.57 -18.94
CA ALA A 180 3.43 1.30 -20.33
C ALA A 180 4.67 0.82 -21.08
N ARG A 181 4.49 0.17 -22.23
CA ARG A 181 5.59 -0.32 -23.04
C ARG A 181 5.83 0.50 -24.29
N THR A 182 7.11 0.68 -24.61
CA THR A 182 7.57 1.33 -25.84
C THR A 182 7.88 0.31 -26.95
N GLY A 183 7.74 -1.00 -26.69
CA GLY A 183 8.04 -2.09 -27.61
C GLY A 183 7.75 -3.46 -26.99
N SER A 184 8.10 -4.54 -27.69
CA SER A 184 7.80 -5.92 -27.28
C SER A 184 8.80 -6.52 -26.26
N GLY A 185 9.99 -5.97 -26.13
CA GLY A 185 11.05 -6.52 -25.27
C GLY A 185 10.77 -6.30 -23.76
N PRO A 186 11.39 -7.11 -22.89
CA PRO A 186 11.19 -7.01 -21.44
C PRO A 186 11.71 -5.69 -20.84
N LEU A 187 12.68 -5.04 -21.49
CA LEU A 187 13.23 -3.74 -21.08
C LEU A 187 12.47 -2.54 -21.69
N SER A 188 11.40 -2.79 -22.44
CA SER A 188 10.58 -1.75 -23.07
C SER A 188 9.58 -1.09 -22.14
N ILE A 189 9.36 -1.65 -20.94
CA ILE A 189 8.41 -1.08 -19.98
C ILE A 189 9.02 0.17 -19.33
N ARG A 190 8.22 1.24 -19.34
CA ARG A 190 8.57 2.54 -18.76
C ARG A 190 7.49 2.96 -17.77
N ALA A 191 7.85 3.84 -16.87
CA ALA A 191 6.95 4.50 -15.93
C ALA A 191 6.86 5.98 -16.31
N ALA A 192 5.64 6.46 -16.54
CA ALA A 192 5.36 7.82 -16.96
C ALA A 192 4.56 8.55 -15.88
N LEU A 193 4.99 9.75 -15.50
CA LEU A 193 4.20 10.69 -14.68
C LEU A 193 3.06 11.25 -15.52
N VAL A 194 1.83 11.22 -14.99
CA VAL A 194 0.61 11.63 -15.67
C VAL A 194 -0.26 12.44 -14.70
N GLU A 195 -0.88 13.50 -15.19
CA GLU A 195 -1.92 14.24 -14.48
C GLU A 195 -3.30 13.78 -14.93
N ALA A 196 -4.24 13.67 -14.00
CA ALA A 196 -5.62 13.29 -14.36
C ALA A 196 -6.32 14.36 -15.23
N ALA A 197 -5.80 15.59 -15.21
CA ALA A 197 -6.27 16.69 -16.07
C ALA A 197 -5.72 16.61 -17.51
N ASP A 198 -4.76 15.72 -17.80
CA ASP A 198 -4.21 15.57 -19.14
C ASP A 198 -5.32 15.11 -20.12
N PRO A 199 -5.47 15.75 -21.30
CA PRO A 199 -6.45 15.31 -22.30
C PRO A 199 -6.27 13.84 -22.67
N GLY A 200 -7.37 13.08 -22.70
CA GLY A 200 -7.37 11.65 -22.98
C GLY A 200 -7.26 10.75 -21.76
N PHE A 201 -7.13 11.32 -20.54
CA PHE A 201 -7.25 10.56 -19.30
C PHE A 201 -8.72 10.49 -18.85
N ASP A 202 -9.22 9.28 -18.57
CA ASP A 202 -10.59 9.07 -18.08
C ASP A 202 -10.56 8.02 -16.96
N GLY A 203 -10.65 8.48 -15.70
CA GLY A 203 -10.69 7.65 -14.50
C GLY A 203 -12.13 7.42 -14.02
N ARG A 204 -12.56 6.15 -13.95
CA ARG A 204 -13.91 5.76 -13.53
C ARG A 204 -13.89 4.88 -12.31
N ALA A 205 -14.60 5.27 -11.26
CA ALA A 205 -14.72 4.50 -10.03
C ALA A 205 -15.33 3.11 -10.29
N LEU A 206 -14.79 2.10 -9.60
CA LEU A 206 -15.31 0.74 -9.61
C LEU A 206 -16.13 0.48 -8.34
N PRO A 207 -17.27 -0.21 -8.43
CA PRO A 207 -18.00 -0.65 -7.26
C PRO A 207 -17.20 -1.73 -6.53
N MET A 208 -16.88 -1.49 -5.26
CA MET A 208 -16.08 -2.40 -4.44
C MET A 208 -16.90 -3.00 -3.30
N VAL A 209 -16.67 -4.29 -3.03
CA VAL A 209 -17.29 -4.99 -1.90
C VAL A 209 -16.67 -4.57 -0.57
N GLY A 210 -15.35 -4.51 -0.49
CA GLY A 210 -14.59 -4.12 0.70
C GLY A 210 -13.46 -3.15 0.38
N LEU A 211 -12.84 -2.57 1.41
CA LEU A 211 -11.81 -1.53 1.32
C LEU A 211 -12.24 -0.38 0.39
N ARG A 212 -13.51 0.04 0.50
CA ARG A 212 -14.09 1.04 -0.39
C ARG A 212 -13.33 2.37 -0.36
N GLY A 213 -12.73 2.71 0.79
CA GLY A 213 -11.86 3.88 0.94
C GLY A 213 -10.64 3.93 0.02
N ALA A 214 -10.20 2.77 -0.51
CA ALA A 214 -9.15 2.72 -1.53
C ALA A 214 -9.59 3.34 -2.88
N ALA A 215 -10.88 3.57 -3.09
CA ALA A 215 -11.48 4.20 -4.27
C ALA A 215 -10.90 3.65 -5.59
N LEU A 216 -10.98 2.30 -5.76
CA LEU A 216 -10.44 1.64 -6.95
C LEU A 216 -11.16 2.11 -8.21
N ALA A 217 -10.40 2.26 -9.28
CA ALA A 217 -10.87 2.77 -10.56
C ALA A 217 -10.35 1.96 -11.75
N GLU A 218 -11.04 2.10 -12.87
CA GLU A 218 -10.53 1.84 -14.22
C GLU A 218 -10.08 3.18 -14.81
N ILE A 219 -8.88 3.23 -15.38
CA ILE A 219 -8.33 4.39 -16.07
C ILE A 219 -8.22 4.05 -17.55
N ARG A 220 -8.87 4.81 -18.42
CA ARG A 220 -8.71 4.76 -19.86
C ARG A 220 -7.79 5.88 -20.30
N LEU A 221 -6.88 5.55 -21.21
CA LEU A 221 -5.84 6.41 -21.73
C LEU A 221 -5.97 6.42 -23.25
N ASP A 222 -6.38 7.55 -23.80
CA ASP A 222 -6.59 7.72 -25.24
C ASP A 222 -5.76 8.89 -25.77
N GLY A 223 -4.51 8.59 -26.12
CA GLY A 223 -3.59 9.57 -26.67
C GLY A 223 -3.07 10.60 -25.64
N VAL A 224 -3.03 10.24 -24.36
CA VAL A 224 -2.48 11.14 -23.32
C VAL A 224 -1.06 11.54 -23.67
N ALA A 225 -0.80 12.85 -23.76
CA ALA A 225 0.52 13.38 -24.08
C ALA A 225 1.49 13.22 -22.91
N VAL A 226 2.63 12.58 -23.19
CA VAL A 226 3.70 12.37 -22.20
C VAL A 226 4.99 12.97 -22.76
N PRO A 227 5.36 14.15 -22.32
CA PRO A 227 6.69 14.71 -22.60
C PRO A 227 7.79 13.80 -22.07
N GLU A 228 8.93 13.72 -22.74
CA GLU A 228 10.01 12.81 -22.37
C GLU A 228 10.56 13.08 -20.97
N GLU A 229 10.50 14.31 -20.48
CA GLU A 229 10.87 14.70 -19.12
C GLU A 229 9.94 14.10 -18.04
N ARG A 230 8.73 13.65 -18.39
CA ARG A 230 7.83 12.93 -17.49
C ARG A 230 8.09 11.41 -17.42
N LEU A 231 9.04 10.88 -18.22
CA LEU A 231 9.46 9.48 -18.13
C LEU A 231 10.45 9.29 -16.98
N LEU A 232 10.09 8.49 -15.99
CA LEU A 232 10.97 8.18 -14.86
C LEU A 232 12.20 7.36 -15.29
N ALA A 233 13.27 7.49 -14.53
CA ALA A 233 14.52 6.73 -14.69
C ALA A 233 15.25 6.98 -16.04
N ARG A 234 15.11 8.14 -16.66
CA ARG A 234 15.85 8.47 -17.90
C ARG A 234 17.35 8.41 -17.70
N HIS A 235 17.82 8.89 -16.55
CA HIS A 235 19.23 8.92 -16.13
C HIS A 235 19.78 7.53 -15.73
N LEU A 236 18.92 6.53 -15.55
CA LEU A 236 19.33 5.18 -15.15
C LEU A 236 19.54 4.26 -16.36
N PRO A 237 20.38 3.21 -16.24
CA PRO A 237 20.53 2.20 -17.28
C PRO A 237 19.22 1.45 -17.54
N PRO A 238 18.99 0.93 -18.77
CA PRO A 238 17.72 0.26 -19.13
C PRO A 238 17.29 -0.86 -18.17
N THR A 239 18.24 -1.57 -17.57
CA THR A 239 17.99 -2.64 -16.60
C THR A 239 17.43 -2.17 -15.26
N ARG A 240 17.53 -0.87 -14.95
CA ARG A 240 17.02 -0.24 -13.73
C ARG A 240 15.82 0.67 -13.98
N ARG A 241 15.12 0.49 -15.09
CA ARG A 241 13.92 1.24 -15.46
C ARG A 241 12.67 0.36 -15.32
N GLY A 242 11.48 0.98 -15.41
CA GLY A 242 10.19 0.29 -15.52
C GLY A 242 9.94 -0.76 -14.42
N LEU A 243 9.85 -2.02 -14.80
CA LEU A 243 9.48 -3.10 -13.87
C LEU A 243 10.46 -3.30 -12.71
N TRP A 244 11.73 -2.97 -12.87
CA TRP A 244 12.67 -3.04 -11.74
C TRP A 244 12.23 -2.10 -10.59
N GLY A 245 11.85 -0.87 -10.92
CA GLY A 245 11.30 0.06 -9.93
C GLY A 245 10.00 -0.43 -9.32
N ALA A 246 9.07 -0.96 -10.15
CA ALA A 246 7.82 -1.54 -9.65
C ALA A 246 8.05 -2.68 -8.65
N VAL A 247 9.01 -3.58 -8.92
CA VAL A 247 9.35 -4.68 -8.00
C VAL A 247 9.82 -4.15 -6.64
N ARG A 248 10.65 -3.10 -6.62
CA ARG A 248 11.12 -2.47 -5.37
C ARG A 248 9.97 -1.82 -4.59
N VAL A 249 9.07 -1.11 -5.29
CA VAL A 249 7.85 -0.58 -4.67
C VAL A 249 7.06 -1.72 -4.05
N PHE A 250 6.81 -2.80 -4.79
CA PHE A 250 6.05 -3.94 -4.28
C PHE A 250 6.73 -4.63 -3.09
N ASN A 251 8.06 -4.71 -3.05
CA ASN A 251 8.76 -5.23 -1.87
C ASN A 251 8.48 -4.34 -0.64
N THR A 252 8.47 -3.02 -0.80
CA THR A 252 8.20 -2.05 0.27
C THR A 252 6.75 -2.10 0.74
N VAL A 253 5.77 -2.25 -0.16
CA VAL A 253 4.34 -2.16 0.20
C VAL A 253 3.69 -3.49 0.59
N ARG A 254 4.26 -4.64 0.25
CA ARG A 254 3.75 -5.94 0.70
C ARG A 254 3.62 -6.06 2.21
N PRO A 255 4.62 -5.70 3.04
CA PRO A 255 4.45 -5.70 4.48
C PRO A 255 3.51 -4.58 4.97
N GLN A 256 3.27 -3.51 4.20
CA GLN A 256 2.22 -2.54 4.51
C GLN A 256 0.83 -3.18 4.38
N VAL A 257 0.57 -3.96 3.31
CA VAL A 257 -0.67 -4.75 3.21
C VAL A 257 -0.79 -5.76 4.36
N ALA A 258 0.32 -6.36 4.77
CA ALA A 258 0.35 -7.24 5.94
C ALA A 258 0.02 -6.49 7.24
N ALA A 259 0.52 -5.27 7.42
CA ALA A 259 0.20 -4.39 8.56
C ALA A 259 -1.29 -4.04 8.61
N LEU A 260 -1.87 -3.67 7.45
CA LEU A 260 -3.32 -3.43 7.34
C LEU A 260 -4.14 -4.67 7.74
N ALA A 261 -3.73 -5.84 7.28
CA ALA A 261 -4.40 -7.10 7.61
C ALA A 261 -4.31 -7.44 9.10
N VAL A 262 -3.11 -7.27 9.71
CA VAL A 262 -2.91 -7.52 11.15
C VAL A 262 -3.77 -6.57 11.98
N GLY A 263 -3.75 -5.27 11.69
CA GLY A 263 -4.54 -4.28 12.43
C GLY A 263 -6.04 -4.59 12.36
N THR A 264 -6.56 -4.89 11.17
CA THR A 264 -7.99 -5.27 11.00
C THR A 264 -8.31 -6.57 11.76
N GLY A 265 -7.42 -7.56 11.73
CA GLY A 265 -7.62 -8.82 12.47
C GLY A 265 -7.64 -8.60 13.98
N LEU A 266 -6.74 -7.77 14.52
CA LEU A 266 -6.71 -7.40 15.93
C LEU A 266 -7.98 -6.63 16.35
N ALA A 267 -8.52 -5.75 15.51
CA ALA A 267 -9.81 -5.08 15.75
C ALA A 267 -10.97 -6.10 15.90
N CYS A 268 -11.00 -7.16 15.08
CA CYS A 268 -11.97 -8.24 15.23
C CYS A 268 -11.80 -8.99 16.55
N VAL A 269 -10.56 -9.26 16.96
CA VAL A 269 -10.26 -9.93 18.25
C VAL A 269 -10.70 -9.09 19.43
N ASP A 270 -10.42 -7.78 19.40
CA ASP A 270 -10.78 -6.88 20.49
C ASP A 270 -12.29 -6.70 20.63
N LEU A 271 -13.03 -6.69 19.52
CA LEU A 271 -14.49 -6.71 19.56
C LEU A 271 -15.00 -7.98 20.28
N VAL A 272 -14.50 -9.17 19.89
CA VAL A 272 -14.91 -10.42 20.56
C VAL A 272 -14.50 -10.42 22.04
N ARG A 273 -13.32 -9.91 22.36
CA ARG A 273 -12.84 -9.81 23.75
C ARG A 273 -13.76 -8.93 24.60
N ALA A 274 -14.29 -7.85 24.04
CA ALA A 274 -15.23 -6.95 24.72
C ALA A 274 -16.61 -7.58 24.91
N GLU A 275 -17.16 -8.22 23.87
CA GLU A 275 -18.53 -8.76 23.86
C GLU A 275 -18.62 -10.16 24.51
N ARG A 276 -17.55 -10.96 24.39
CA ARG A 276 -17.50 -12.35 24.87
C ARG A 276 -16.10 -12.71 25.37
N PRO A 277 -15.69 -12.25 26.56
CA PRO A 277 -14.33 -12.45 27.08
C PRO A 277 -13.87 -13.92 27.18
N GLY A 278 -14.83 -14.85 27.34
CA GLY A 278 -14.56 -16.29 27.41
C GLY A 278 -14.73 -17.04 26.07
N ALA A 279 -14.68 -16.34 24.93
CA ALA A 279 -14.86 -16.97 23.62
C ALA A 279 -13.77 -18.06 23.36
N PRO A 280 -14.15 -19.30 22.96
CA PRO A 280 -13.19 -20.34 22.66
C PRO A 280 -12.24 -19.91 21.53
N GLY A 281 -10.94 -20.11 21.72
CA GLY A 281 -9.90 -19.77 20.74
C GLY A 281 -9.46 -18.29 20.75
N LEU A 282 -9.95 -17.45 21.68
CA LEU A 282 -9.58 -16.04 21.76
C LEU A 282 -8.06 -15.83 21.83
N ASP A 283 -7.41 -16.50 22.78
CA ASP A 283 -5.98 -16.36 22.98
C ASP A 283 -5.16 -16.91 21.80
N GLU A 284 -5.64 -18.01 21.17
CA GLU A 284 -4.99 -18.60 20.00
C GLU A 284 -5.02 -17.65 18.80
N VAL A 285 -6.19 -17.08 18.48
CA VAL A 285 -6.34 -16.14 17.37
C VAL A 285 -5.54 -14.86 17.63
N ALA A 286 -5.58 -14.35 18.87
CA ALA A 286 -4.80 -13.18 19.28
C ALA A 286 -3.28 -13.46 19.13
N ALA A 287 -2.77 -14.55 19.67
CA ALA A 287 -1.36 -14.93 19.59
C ALA A 287 -0.87 -15.11 18.15
N ARG A 288 -1.71 -15.64 17.27
CA ARG A 288 -1.40 -15.78 15.85
C ARG A 288 -1.24 -14.43 15.16
N LEU A 289 -2.13 -13.49 15.42
CA LEU A 289 -2.03 -12.13 14.87
C LEU A 289 -0.82 -11.38 15.42
N GLU A 290 -0.51 -11.53 16.71
CA GLU A 290 0.70 -10.99 17.32
C GLU A 290 1.98 -11.55 16.69
N SER A 291 2.01 -12.85 16.39
CA SER A 291 3.11 -13.47 15.66
C SER A 291 3.24 -12.92 14.24
N CYS A 292 2.11 -12.64 13.57
CA CYS A 292 2.12 -11.95 12.27
C CYS A 292 2.62 -10.51 12.39
N ARG A 293 2.28 -9.77 13.46
CA ARG A 293 2.80 -8.42 13.72
C ARG A 293 4.32 -8.42 13.88
N ASP A 294 4.88 -9.35 14.65
CA ASP A 294 6.33 -9.52 14.76
C ASP A 294 6.98 -9.79 13.38
N LEU A 295 6.37 -10.65 12.56
CA LEU A 295 6.87 -10.92 11.22
C LEU A 295 6.82 -9.70 10.31
N VAL A 296 5.77 -8.87 10.43
CA VAL A 296 5.64 -7.57 9.71
C VAL A 296 6.78 -6.64 10.11
N TYR A 297 7.04 -6.47 11.40
CA TYR A 297 8.12 -5.60 11.88
C TYR A 297 9.52 -6.11 11.44
N ARG A 298 9.73 -7.42 11.45
CA ARG A 298 10.97 -8.01 10.88
C ARG A 298 11.12 -7.73 9.40
N ALA A 299 10.03 -7.78 8.64
CA ALA A 299 10.06 -7.45 7.22
C ALA A 299 10.45 -5.97 7.02
N GLY A 300 9.92 -5.05 7.85
CA GLY A 300 10.31 -3.63 7.84
C GLY A 300 11.78 -3.43 8.14
N ALA A 301 12.27 -4.00 9.25
CA ALA A 301 13.69 -3.92 9.63
C ALA A 301 14.64 -4.55 8.59
N ALA A 302 14.18 -5.57 7.86
CA ALA A 302 14.96 -6.16 6.76
C ALA A 302 15.02 -5.22 5.55
N LEU A 303 13.91 -4.59 5.16
CA LEU A 303 13.84 -3.62 4.08
C LEU A 303 14.67 -2.35 4.34
N ASP A 304 14.76 -1.91 5.60
CA ASP A 304 15.62 -0.79 5.98
C ASP A 304 17.12 -1.10 5.78
N ARG A 305 17.50 -2.39 5.83
CA ARG A 305 18.87 -2.86 5.52
C ARG A 305 19.08 -3.17 4.04
N ASP A 306 18.10 -3.81 3.40
CA ASP A 306 18.17 -4.23 1.99
C ASP A 306 16.77 -4.18 1.34
N ARG A 307 16.51 -3.15 0.55
CA ARG A 307 15.24 -2.95 -0.17
C ARG A 307 15.02 -3.93 -1.32
N ASP A 308 16.01 -4.72 -1.69
CA ASP A 308 15.89 -5.72 -2.75
C ASP A 308 15.48 -7.11 -2.21
N ASP A 309 15.55 -7.34 -0.88
CA ASP A 309 15.04 -8.58 -0.28
C ASP A 309 13.51 -8.58 -0.19
N GLY A 310 12.87 -9.24 -1.15
CA GLY A 310 11.40 -9.44 -1.16
C GLY A 310 10.93 -10.67 -0.40
N ARG A 311 11.80 -11.46 0.26
CA ARG A 311 11.45 -12.74 0.89
C ARG A 311 10.61 -12.54 2.15
N LEU A 312 11.12 -11.81 3.14
CA LEU A 312 10.36 -11.51 4.37
C LEU A 312 9.09 -10.71 4.10
N PRO A 313 9.08 -9.67 3.24
CA PRO A 313 7.86 -9.00 2.80
C PRO A 313 6.78 -9.96 2.27
N SER A 314 7.17 -10.92 1.42
CA SER A 314 6.23 -11.91 0.87
C SER A 314 5.70 -12.86 1.92
N GLN A 315 6.56 -13.34 2.85
CA GLN A 315 6.17 -14.21 3.95
C GLN A 315 5.20 -13.50 4.91
N ALA A 316 5.50 -12.24 5.27
CA ALA A 316 4.64 -11.45 6.15
C ALA A 316 3.24 -11.28 5.53
N LYS A 317 3.16 -10.96 4.23
CA LYS A 317 1.87 -10.81 3.55
C LYS A 317 1.06 -12.11 3.54
N ILE A 318 1.66 -13.25 3.19
CA ILE A 318 0.96 -14.56 3.19
C ILE A 318 0.38 -14.85 4.57
N ALA A 319 1.20 -14.73 5.62
CA ALA A 319 0.80 -15.06 6.98
C ALA A 319 -0.30 -14.13 7.52
N ALA A 320 -0.10 -12.82 7.37
CA ALA A 320 -1.02 -11.81 7.90
C ALA A 320 -2.40 -11.83 7.22
N VAL A 321 -2.45 -11.96 5.89
CA VAL A 321 -3.72 -12.04 5.15
C VAL A 321 -4.51 -13.29 5.55
N ALA A 322 -3.85 -14.44 5.69
CA ALA A 322 -4.50 -15.66 6.14
C ALA A 322 -5.03 -15.52 7.57
N ALA A 323 -4.23 -14.97 8.49
CA ALA A 323 -4.62 -14.76 9.89
C ALA A 323 -5.78 -13.77 10.05
N ALA A 324 -5.77 -12.65 9.32
CA ALA A 324 -6.85 -11.67 9.37
C ALA A 324 -8.18 -12.24 8.87
N ARG A 325 -8.17 -12.99 7.76
CA ARG A 325 -9.37 -13.65 7.23
C ARG A 325 -9.93 -14.70 8.19
N GLU A 326 -9.05 -15.43 8.87
CA GLU A 326 -9.45 -16.39 9.90
C GLU A 326 -10.03 -15.70 11.14
N ALA A 327 -9.38 -14.62 11.61
CA ALA A 327 -9.85 -13.81 12.73
C ALA A 327 -11.26 -13.22 12.50
N ALA A 328 -11.50 -12.65 11.31
CA ALA A 328 -12.82 -12.12 10.96
C ALA A 328 -13.90 -13.21 10.94
N ARG A 329 -13.61 -14.38 10.35
CA ARG A 329 -14.52 -15.53 10.35
C ARG A 329 -14.76 -16.09 11.76
N TRP A 330 -13.70 -16.15 12.57
CA TRP A 330 -13.79 -16.60 13.96
C TRP A 330 -14.63 -15.62 14.78
N ALA A 331 -14.48 -14.31 14.59
CA ALA A 331 -15.27 -13.29 15.28
C ALA A 331 -16.77 -13.46 14.99
N VAL A 332 -17.16 -13.62 13.72
CA VAL A 332 -18.56 -13.87 13.35
C VAL A 332 -19.10 -15.17 13.97
N ARG A 333 -18.31 -16.26 13.97
CA ARG A 333 -18.73 -17.52 14.62
C ARG A 333 -18.86 -17.37 16.13
N SER A 334 -17.96 -16.62 16.76
CA SER A 334 -17.94 -16.43 18.20
C SER A 334 -19.13 -15.59 18.71
N LEU A 335 -19.50 -14.54 17.97
CA LEU A 335 -20.59 -13.64 18.33
C LEU A 335 -21.94 -14.07 17.74
N GLY A 336 -21.91 -14.98 16.76
CA GLY A 336 -23.10 -15.42 16.04
C GLY A 336 -23.39 -14.56 14.79
N PRO A 337 -24.25 -15.06 13.87
CA PRO A 337 -24.49 -14.40 12.58
C PRO A 337 -25.18 -13.02 12.72
N ALA A 338 -25.98 -12.81 13.77
CA ALA A 338 -26.63 -11.53 14.05
C ALA A 338 -25.64 -10.41 14.38
N ALA A 339 -24.42 -10.77 14.85
CA ALA A 339 -23.40 -9.79 15.22
C ALA A 339 -22.97 -8.85 14.07
N GLN A 340 -23.14 -9.26 12.81
CA GLN A 340 -22.84 -8.37 11.68
C GLN A 340 -23.88 -7.24 11.52
N ALA A 341 -25.11 -7.44 12.01
CA ALA A 341 -26.14 -6.39 12.08
C ALA A 341 -25.95 -5.51 13.32
N ASP A 342 -25.58 -6.12 14.46
CA ASP A 342 -25.41 -5.42 15.73
C ASP A 342 -24.09 -4.61 15.76
N HIS A 343 -23.07 -5.08 15.03
CA HIS A 343 -21.75 -4.44 14.91
C HIS A 343 -21.39 -4.16 13.43
N PRO A 344 -21.84 -3.03 12.86
CA PRO A 344 -21.61 -2.70 11.44
C PRO A 344 -20.14 -2.70 11.03
N LEU A 345 -19.23 -2.37 11.96
CA LEU A 345 -17.78 -2.46 11.71
C LEU A 345 -17.31 -3.91 11.49
N LEU A 346 -17.87 -4.89 12.21
CA LEU A 346 -17.54 -6.30 11.98
C LEU A 346 -17.99 -6.75 10.59
N GLU A 347 -19.16 -6.33 10.15
CA GLU A 347 -19.66 -6.56 8.79
C GLU A 347 -18.67 -5.98 7.76
N LYS A 348 -18.30 -4.72 7.92
CA LYS A 348 -17.30 -4.05 7.07
C LYS A 348 -15.96 -4.80 7.07
N TRP A 349 -15.39 -5.13 8.23
CA TRP A 349 -14.10 -5.82 8.31
C TRP A 349 -14.15 -7.22 7.69
N THR A 350 -15.26 -7.94 7.75
CA THR A 350 -15.41 -9.25 7.08
C THR A 350 -15.40 -9.14 5.56
N ARG A 351 -15.81 -8.01 4.99
CA ARG A 351 -15.64 -7.71 3.57
C ARG A 351 -14.20 -7.29 3.26
N ASP A 352 -13.64 -6.40 4.06
CA ASP A 352 -12.33 -5.79 3.85
C ASP A 352 -11.19 -6.81 3.83
N VAL A 353 -11.17 -7.77 4.78
CA VAL A 353 -10.09 -8.76 4.89
C VAL A 353 -9.88 -9.61 3.63
N ASN A 354 -10.90 -9.72 2.78
CA ASN A 354 -10.78 -10.48 1.53
C ASN A 354 -10.03 -9.70 0.44
N ALA A 355 -10.06 -8.37 0.49
CA ALA A 355 -9.39 -7.54 -0.49
C ALA A 355 -7.86 -7.58 -0.36
N PHE A 356 -7.31 -7.76 0.85
CA PHE A 356 -5.87 -7.86 1.07
C PHE A 356 -5.19 -8.99 0.25
N GLU A 357 -5.94 -10.04 -0.10
CA GLU A 357 -5.41 -11.14 -0.93
C GLU A 357 -4.94 -10.64 -2.30
N PHE A 358 -5.69 -9.72 -2.90
CA PHE A 358 -5.46 -9.27 -4.28
C PHE A 358 -4.48 -8.09 -4.38
N MET A 359 -4.22 -7.39 -3.28
CA MET A 359 -3.30 -6.25 -3.23
C MET A 359 -1.84 -6.73 -3.39
N GLU A 360 -1.05 -6.03 -4.20
CA GLU A 360 0.41 -6.18 -4.38
C GLU A 360 0.89 -7.61 -4.71
N GLY A 361 0.03 -8.35 -5.40
CA GLY A 361 0.20 -9.75 -5.78
C GLY A 361 -0.44 -10.74 -4.82
N THR A 362 -1.14 -11.73 -5.38
CA THR A 362 -1.83 -12.78 -4.61
C THR A 362 -0.88 -13.63 -3.79
N SER A 363 -1.41 -14.40 -2.82
CA SER A 363 -0.63 -15.34 -2.03
C SER A 363 0.17 -16.35 -2.88
N ASP A 364 -0.34 -16.75 -4.04
CA ASP A 364 0.38 -17.63 -4.95
C ASP A 364 1.60 -16.96 -5.58
N ILE A 365 1.46 -15.69 -5.98
CA ILE A 365 2.59 -14.88 -6.45
C ILE A 365 3.63 -14.71 -5.34
N GLN A 366 3.20 -14.48 -4.11
CA GLN A 366 4.12 -14.38 -2.97
C GLN A 366 4.86 -15.71 -2.71
N ARG A 367 4.18 -16.86 -2.80
CA ARG A 367 4.82 -18.20 -2.68
C ARG A 367 5.89 -18.39 -3.76
N LEU A 368 5.62 -17.99 -5.01
CA LEU A 368 6.61 -18.02 -6.09
C LEU A 368 7.82 -17.11 -5.80
N HIS A 369 7.61 -15.92 -5.21
CA HIS A 369 8.71 -15.04 -4.80
C HIS A 369 9.59 -15.68 -3.73
N VAL A 370 9.00 -16.28 -2.69
CA VAL A 370 9.71 -16.99 -1.63
C VAL A 370 10.50 -18.17 -2.20
N ALA A 371 9.88 -19.01 -3.03
CA ALA A 371 10.53 -20.15 -3.65
C ALA A 371 11.75 -19.74 -4.50
N ARG A 372 11.59 -18.69 -5.34
CA ARG A 372 12.70 -18.17 -6.16
C ARG A 372 13.86 -17.64 -5.32
N ALA A 373 13.57 -16.98 -4.21
CA ALA A 373 14.60 -16.48 -3.30
C ALA A 373 15.38 -17.63 -2.63
N LEU A 374 14.71 -18.71 -2.23
CA LEU A 374 15.33 -19.90 -1.65
C LEU A 374 16.26 -20.61 -2.65
N VAL A 375 15.81 -20.80 -3.90
CA VAL A 375 16.63 -21.42 -4.96
C VAL A 375 17.90 -20.60 -5.24
N ARG A 376 17.79 -19.28 -5.29
CA ARG A 376 18.96 -18.37 -5.51
C ARG A 376 19.90 -18.36 -4.30
N GLY A 377 19.39 -18.45 -3.09
CA GLY A 377 20.18 -18.49 -1.85
C GLY A 377 20.91 -19.81 -1.66
N GLY A 378 20.31 -20.95 -2.02
CA GLY A 378 20.93 -22.28 -1.93
C GLY A 378 22.13 -22.48 -2.87
N GLY A 379 22.20 -21.73 -3.98
CA GLY A 379 23.35 -21.77 -4.89
C GLY A 379 24.63 -21.04 -4.39
N ARG A 380 24.51 -20.27 -3.30
CA ARG A 380 25.66 -19.51 -2.72
C ARG A 380 26.39 -20.27 -1.59
N THR A 381 25.83 -21.34 -1.06
CA THR A 381 26.43 -22.13 0.02
C THR A 381 27.23 -23.34 -0.46
N GLY A 382 27.33 -23.57 -1.79
CA GLY A 382 27.99 -24.72 -2.40
C GLY A 382 29.36 -24.45 -3.02
N GLY A 383 30.06 -23.40 -2.61
CA GLY A 383 31.35 -23.01 -3.21
C GLY A 383 32.31 -22.36 -2.22
N GLN A 384 32.85 -23.15 -1.30
CA GLN A 384 34.18 -22.90 -0.77
C GLN A 384 34.94 -24.25 -0.73
N PRO A 385 36.14 -24.29 -1.37
CA PRO A 385 37.04 -25.42 -1.22
C PRO A 385 37.69 -25.44 0.16
#